data_5dadc05ece3d4c85a7b707f661f75c7d
#
_entry.id   5dadc05ece3d4c85a7b707f661f75c7d
#
_cell.length_a   1.000
_cell.length_b   1.000
_cell.length_c   1.000
_cell.angle_alpha   90.00
_cell.angle_beta   90.00
_cell.angle_gamma   90.00
#
_symmetry.space_group_name_H-M   'P 1'
#
loop_
_entity.id
_entity.type
_entity.pdbx_description
1 polymer ?
#
loop_
_entity_poly.entity_id
_entity_poly.type
_entity_poly.pdbx_seq_one_letter_code
_entity_poly.pdbx_strand_id
1 'polypeptide(L)'
;MKTLQFREALREAMSEEMRRDERVFLLGEEVAEYNGAYKVSQGMLDEFGPKRVIDTPIAELGYTGIAVGASMNGLRPIVEFMTWNFAILAADQIINSAAKMLQMSGGQYSCPIVFRGGNGTAGQLAATHSQSFEAFYAHVPGLKVLTPSNPADAKGLLKAAIRDNDPVVFLESEKMYGDKGEVPEGEYIIPIGVANVVRKGTDVTIVTFGKIIKVAEEAAEILAKDNINVEIIDLRTIRPLDYGTIVESIKKTNRCVVLEESWPLASISSEIAYHLQRYAFDYLDAPVQRVTQTDTPFAFSPTLIDEALPNVDRLIKAVKATMYR
;
A
#
# COMPACT_ATOMS: atom_id res chain seq x y z
N MET A 1 1.85 7.10 23.24
CA MET A 1 2.09 6.02 22.28
C MET A 1 1.63 4.72 22.85
N LYS A 2 1.04 3.84 22.08
CA LYS A 2 0.70 2.45 22.43
C LYS A 2 1.23 1.50 21.37
N THR A 3 1.60 0.31 21.76
CA THR A 3 2.08 -0.73 20.83
C THR A 3 0.90 -1.54 20.33
N LEU A 4 0.68 -1.56 19.01
CA LEU A 4 -0.37 -2.35 18.35
C LEU A 4 0.22 -3.26 17.28
N GLN A 5 -0.49 -4.36 17.00
CA GLN A 5 -0.26 -5.10 15.77
C GLN A 5 -0.84 -4.30 14.58
N PHE A 6 -0.28 -4.53 13.40
CA PHE A 6 -0.77 -3.88 12.17
C PHE A 6 -2.28 -4.12 11.95
N ARG A 7 -2.76 -5.37 12.12
CA ARG A 7 -4.20 -5.69 12.04
C ARG A 7 -5.05 -4.96 13.10
N GLU A 8 -4.49 -4.73 14.29
CA GLU A 8 -5.19 -4.01 15.36
C GLU A 8 -5.29 -2.52 15.05
N ALA A 9 -4.25 -1.95 14.45
CA ALA A 9 -4.23 -0.57 14.00
C ALA A 9 -5.27 -0.31 12.90
N LEU A 10 -5.41 -1.23 11.95
CA LEU A 10 -6.46 -1.19 10.91
C LEU A 10 -7.86 -1.28 11.53
N ARG A 11 -8.07 -2.23 12.45
CA ARG A 11 -9.34 -2.38 13.18
C ARG A 11 -9.72 -1.12 13.94
N GLU A 12 -8.77 -0.54 14.66
CA GLU A 12 -9.02 0.72 15.38
C GLU A 12 -9.39 1.86 14.43
N ALA A 13 -8.70 1.98 13.28
CA ALA A 13 -9.04 2.99 12.28
C ALA A 13 -10.49 2.84 11.81
N MET A 14 -10.89 1.64 11.43
CA MET A 14 -12.27 1.37 10.98
C MET A 14 -13.27 1.62 12.10
N SER A 15 -13.03 1.11 13.30
CA SER A 15 -13.94 1.28 14.43
C SER A 15 -14.11 2.74 14.84
N GLU A 16 -13.03 3.52 14.88
CA GLU A 16 -13.09 4.95 15.18
C GLU A 16 -13.91 5.72 14.14
N GLU A 17 -13.73 5.42 12.84
CA GLU A 17 -14.50 6.06 11.78
C GLU A 17 -15.97 5.61 11.75
N MET A 18 -16.26 4.36 12.07
CA MET A 18 -17.64 3.87 12.21
C MET A 18 -18.37 4.49 13.40
N ARG A 19 -17.67 4.77 14.51
CA ARG A 19 -18.24 5.53 15.64
C ARG A 19 -18.50 6.99 15.29
N ARG A 20 -17.62 7.58 14.48
CA ARG A 20 -17.68 8.98 14.06
C ARG A 20 -18.77 9.25 13.04
N ASP A 21 -19.01 8.32 12.12
CA ASP A 21 -19.94 8.51 10.98
C ASP A 21 -20.77 7.23 10.77
N GLU A 22 -22.08 7.35 10.96
CA GLU A 22 -23.01 6.24 10.81
C GLU A 22 -23.14 5.70 9.38
N ARG A 23 -22.68 6.45 8.38
CA ARG A 23 -22.67 6.05 6.97
C ARG A 23 -21.55 5.06 6.65
N VAL A 24 -20.52 4.95 7.52
CA VAL A 24 -19.40 4.03 7.32
C VAL A 24 -19.82 2.62 7.72
N PHE A 25 -19.61 1.65 6.84
CA PHE A 25 -19.89 0.23 7.12
C PHE A 25 -18.84 -0.66 6.44
N LEU A 26 -18.63 -1.85 6.99
CA LEU A 26 -17.72 -2.87 6.48
C LEU A 26 -18.50 -3.99 5.83
N LEU A 27 -18.08 -4.42 4.64
CA LEU A 27 -18.60 -5.63 4.00
C LEU A 27 -17.47 -6.40 3.32
N GLY A 28 -17.65 -7.71 3.25
CA GLY A 28 -16.69 -8.62 2.63
C GLY A 28 -16.91 -10.06 3.06
N GLU A 29 -16.04 -10.94 2.63
CA GLU A 29 -16.10 -12.35 2.95
C GLU A 29 -15.60 -12.60 4.38
N GLU A 30 -16.43 -13.27 5.21
CA GLU A 30 -16.07 -13.67 6.57
C GLU A 30 -15.70 -12.52 7.53
N VAL A 31 -16.07 -11.27 7.21
CA VAL A 31 -15.70 -10.10 8.01
C VAL A 31 -16.50 -9.96 9.30
N ALA A 32 -17.70 -10.55 9.37
CA ALA A 32 -18.61 -10.48 10.51
C ALA A 32 -18.47 -11.69 11.44
N GLU A 33 -19.13 -12.80 11.13
CA GLU A 33 -19.23 -13.96 12.03
C GLU A 33 -17.87 -14.61 12.31
N TYR A 34 -17.01 -14.71 11.32
CA TYR A 34 -15.66 -15.27 11.47
C TYR A 34 -14.63 -14.27 12.00
N ASN A 35 -15.00 -12.99 12.16
CA ASN A 35 -14.10 -11.92 12.60
C ASN A 35 -12.93 -11.62 11.63
N GLY A 36 -13.16 -11.82 10.34
CA GLY A 36 -12.16 -11.67 9.29
C GLY A 36 -11.19 -12.85 9.19
N ALA A 37 -10.75 -13.18 7.97
CA ALA A 37 -9.78 -14.25 7.73
C ALA A 37 -8.48 -14.01 8.50
N TYR A 38 -8.03 -12.77 8.58
CA TYR A 38 -6.81 -12.34 9.28
C TYR A 38 -7.08 -11.63 10.62
N LYS A 39 -8.34 -11.70 11.12
CA LYS A 39 -8.77 -11.09 12.38
C LYS A 39 -8.64 -9.57 12.43
N VAL A 40 -8.70 -8.91 11.27
CA VAL A 40 -8.71 -7.45 11.19
C VAL A 40 -10.01 -6.88 11.74
N SER A 41 -11.15 -7.51 11.45
CA SER A 41 -12.49 -7.07 11.90
C SER A 41 -12.95 -7.69 13.22
N GLN A 42 -12.05 -8.30 13.98
CA GLN A 42 -12.39 -9.00 15.23
C GLN A 42 -13.17 -8.11 16.22
N GLY A 43 -14.37 -8.58 16.64
CA GLY A 43 -15.25 -7.90 17.58
C GLY A 43 -16.07 -6.75 17.00
N MET A 44 -15.89 -6.41 15.72
CA MET A 44 -16.63 -5.29 15.10
C MET A 44 -18.12 -5.63 14.93
N LEU A 45 -18.47 -6.90 14.65
CA LEU A 45 -19.87 -7.30 14.57
C LEU A 45 -20.60 -7.07 15.89
N ASP A 46 -19.97 -7.43 17.01
CA ASP A 46 -20.55 -7.25 18.35
C ASP A 46 -20.78 -5.77 18.69
N GLU A 47 -19.87 -4.90 18.23
CA GLU A 47 -19.96 -3.46 18.51
C GLU A 47 -20.95 -2.73 17.59
N PHE A 48 -20.93 -3.01 16.28
CA PHE A 48 -21.66 -2.21 15.28
C PHE A 48 -22.92 -2.91 14.73
N GLY A 49 -23.06 -4.19 14.98
CA GLY A 49 -24.21 -5.01 14.55
C GLY A 49 -24.20 -5.37 13.05
N PRO A 50 -25.14 -6.28 12.65
CA PRO A 50 -25.14 -6.90 11.32
C PRO A 50 -25.58 -5.96 10.19
N LYS A 51 -26.04 -4.76 10.48
CA LYS A 51 -26.35 -3.74 9.46
C LYS A 51 -25.12 -2.95 9.03
N ARG A 52 -24.04 -3.03 9.82
CA ARG A 52 -22.83 -2.24 9.58
C ARG A 52 -21.55 -3.10 9.43
N VAL A 53 -21.61 -4.36 9.82
CA VAL A 53 -20.56 -5.35 9.54
C VAL A 53 -21.24 -6.53 8.86
N ILE A 54 -21.00 -6.71 7.58
CA ILE A 54 -21.84 -7.52 6.68
C ILE A 54 -20.99 -8.60 6.02
N ASP A 55 -21.30 -9.87 6.32
CA ASP A 55 -20.75 -10.97 5.54
C ASP A 55 -21.39 -11.05 4.16
N THR A 56 -20.59 -11.33 3.17
CA THR A 56 -21.03 -11.53 1.77
C THR A 56 -20.75 -12.97 1.35
N PRO A 57 -21.49 -13.49 0.35
CA PRO A 57 -21.05 -14.67 -0.35
C PRO A 57 -19.73 -14.38 -1.09
N ILE A 58 -18.99 -15.44 -1.48
CA ILE A 58 -17.80 -15.33 -2.34
C ILE A 58 -18.24 -14.93 -3.75
N ALA A 59 -18.37 -13.63 -3.97
CA ALA A 59 -18.84 -13.03 -5.21
C ALA A 59 -18.34 -11.59 -5.33
N GLU A 60 -17.03 -11.42 -5.50
CA GLU A 60 -16.32 -10.12 -5.44
C GLU A 60 -16.91 -9.08 -6.40
N LEU A 61 -17.27 -9.47 -7.61
CA LEU A 61 -17.96 -8.60 -8.56
C LEU A 61 -19.30 -8.09 -8.00
N GLY A 62 -20.07 -8.98 -7.38
CA GLY A 62 -21.42 -8.70 -6.89
C GLY A 62 -21.41 -7.74 -5.70
N TYR A 63 -20.70 -8.10 -4.62
CA TYR A 63 -20.70 -7.26 -3.43
C TYR A 63 -19.96 -5.94 -3.63
N THR A 64 -18.93 -5.91 -4.48
CA THR A 64 -18.27 -4.66 -4.86
C THR A 64 -19.22 -3.74 -5.61
N GLY A 65 -20.02 -4.27 -6.54
CA GLY A 65 -21.03 -3.49 -7.25
C GLY A 65 -22.09 -2.90 -6.30
N ILE A 66 -22.54 -3.68 -5.31
CA ILE A 66 -23.45 -3.21 -4.26
C ILE A 66 -22.81 -2.05 -3.48
N ALA A 67 -21.54 -2.20 -3.08
CA ALA A 67 -20.81 -1.18 -2.33
C ALA A 67 -20.63 0.11 -3.16
N VAL A 68 -20.29 0.01 -4.43
CA VAL A 68 -20.19 1.14 -5.36
C VAL A 68 -21.52 1.88 -5.45
N GLY A 69 -22.63 1.15 -5.66
CA GLY A 69 -23.97 1.75 -5.69
C GLY A 69 -24.35 2.42 -4.35
N ALA A 70 -24.00 1.80 -3.23
CA ALA A 70 -24.22 2.38 -1.89
C ALA A 70 -23.44 3.68 -1.69
N SER A 71 -22.18 3.73 -2.17
CA SER A 71 -21.35 4.93 -2.07
C SER A 71 -21.93 6.11 -2.86
N MET A 72 -22.45 5.86 -4.05
CA MET A 72 -23.12 6.88 -4.87
C MET A 72 -24.40 7.41 -4.20
N ASN A 73 -24.99 6.65 -3.29
CA ASN A 73 -26.16 7.06 -2.51
C ASN A 73 -25.81 7.68 -1.14
N GLY A 74 -24.54 8.05 -0.95
CA GLY A 74 -24.10 8.80 0.22
C GLY A 74 -23.59 7.98 1.39
N LEU A 75 -23.56 6.64 1.28
CA LEU A 75 -22.89 5.79 2.26
C LEU A 75 -21.37 5.76 2.02
N ARG A 76 -20.61 5.24 3.00
CA ARG A 76 -19.14 5.18 2.94
C ARG A 76 -18.68 3.73 3.22
N PRO A 77 -18.79 2.86 2.22
CA PRO A 77 -18.41 1.45 2.39
C PRO A 77 -16.89 1.25 2.49
N ILE A 78 -16.52 0.32 3.35
CA ILE A 78 -15.20 -0.31 3.37
C ILE A 78 -15.41 -1.73 2.83
N VAL A 79 -14.85 -2.02 1.68
CA VAL A 79 -14.89 -3.34 1.05
C VAL A 79 -13.62 -4.08 1.40
N GLU A 80 -13.75 -5.21 2.12
CA GLU A 80 -12.63 -6.11 2.35
C GLU A 80 -12.62 -7.23 1.32
N PHE A 81 -11.54 -7.32 0.55
CA PHE A 81 -11.21 -8.52 -0.20
C PHE A 81 -10.34 -9.42 0.68
N MET A 82 -10.62 -10.71 0.73
CA MET A 82 -9.79 -11.67 1.47
C MET A 82 -8.34 -11.57 0.98
N THR A 83 -8.14 -11.37 -0.31
CA THR A 83 -6.86 -11.02 -0.94
C THR A 83 -7.08 -10.21 -2.21
N TRP A 84 -6.19 -9.28 -2.50
CA TRP A 84 -6.20 -8.53 -3.77
C TRP A 84 -6.09 -9.42 -5.00
N ASN A 85 -5.58 -10.63 -4.85
CA ASN A 85 -5.55 -11.60 -5.93
C ASN A 85 -6.95 -11.93 -6.47
N PHE A 86 -7.98 -11.91 -5.63
CA PHE A 86 -9.37 -12.14 -6.02
C PHE A 86 -10.14 -10.85 -6.32
N ALA A 87 -9.64 -9.69 -5.89
CA ALA A 87 -10.20 -8.40 -6.31
C ALA A 87 -10.16 -8.19 -7.83
N ILE A 88 -9.36 -8.95 -8.57
CA ILE A 88 -9.37 -8.99 -10.03
C ILE A 88 -10.76 -9.32 -10.58
N LEU A 89 -11.54 -10.16 -9.89
CA LEU A 89 -12.92 -10.48 -10.28
C LEU A 89 -13.84 -9.25 -10.19
N ALA A 90 -13.52 -8.29 -9.33
CA ALA A 90 -14.23 -7.03 -9.15
C ALA A 90 -13.61 -5.85 -9.94
N ALA A 91 -12.60 -6.09 -10.78
CA ALA A 91 -11.86 -5.03 -11.46
C ALA A 91 -12.78 -4.07 -12.25
N ASP A 92 -13.84 -4.56 -12.88
CA ASP A 92 -14.82 -3.72 -13.57
C ASP A 92 -15.49 -2.72 -12.64
N GLN A 93 -15.91 -3.15 -11.45
CA GLN A 93 -16.55 -2.27 -10.47
C GLN A 93 -15.57 -1.23 -9.89
N ILE A 94 -14.30 -1.59 -9.71
CA ILE A 94 -13.27 -0.67 -9.22
C ILE A 94 -12.87 0.32 -10.32
N ILE A 95 -12.59 -0.18 -11.54
CA ILE A 95 -11.96 0.59 -12.63
C ILE A 95 -13.01 1.36 -13.46
N ASN A 96 -14.08 0.71 -13.87
CA ASN A 96 -15.09 1.32 -14.75
C ASN A 96 -16.19 2.04 -13.97
N SER A 97 -16.61 1.49 -12.83
CA SER A 97 -17.68 2.09 -12.04
C SER A 97 -17.13 3.12 -11.05
N ALA A 98 -16.39 2.70 -10.00
CA ALA A 98 -15.95 3.62 -8.94
C ALA A 98 -15.04 4.73 -9.45
N ALA A 99 -13.98 4.39 -10.17
CA ALA A 99 -12.97 5.36 -10.61
C ALA A 99 -13.45 6.38 -11.66
N LYS A 100 -14.52 6.10 -12.40
CA LYS A 100 -14.98 6.93 -13.52
C LYS A 100 -16.25 7.71 -13.23
N MET A 101 -17.02 7.33 -12.21
CA MET A 101 -18.35 7.86 -11.98
C MET A 101 -18.36 9.39 -11.77
N LEU A 102 -17.42 9.94 -11.02
CA LEU A 102 -17.34 11.37 -10.79
C LEU A 102 -17.23 12.16 -12.12
N GLN A 103 -16.38 11.71 -13.03
CA GLN A 103 -16.22 12.33 -14.35
C GLN A 103 -17.44 12.09 -15.25
N MET A 104 -17.92 10.85 -15.32
CA MET A 104 -19.03 10.48 -16.20
C MET A 104 -20.34 11.16 -15.81
N SER A 105 -20.54 11.46 -14.53
CA SER A 105 -21.70 12.16 -14.03
C SER A 105 -21.57 13.68 -14.09
N GLY A 106 -20.47 14.22 -14.61
CA GLY A 106 -20.22 15.67 -14.59
C GLY A 106 -20.07 16.24 -13.18
N GLY A 107 -19.54 15.41 -12.25
CA GLY A 107 -19.31 15.82 -10.85
C GLY A 107 -20.51 15.62 -9.92
N GLN A 108 -21.61 15.02 -10.39
CA GLN A 108 -22.83 14.83 -9.59
C GLN A 108 -22.71 13.70 -8.57
N TYR A 109 -21.98 12.62 -8.91
CA TYR A 109 -21.82 11.46 -8.05
C TYR A 109 -20.34 11.26 -7.71
N SER A 110 -20.01 11.40 -6.45
CA SER A 110 -18.74 10.91 -5.90
C SER A 110 -18.87 9.43 -5.50
N CYS A 111 -17.74 8.76 -5.32
CA CYS A 111 -17.70 7.37 -4.90
C CYS A 111 -16.76 7.22 -3.68
N PRO A 112 -17.19 7.65 -2.48
CA PRO A 112 -16.40 7.60 -1.25
C PRO A 112 -16.33 6.15 -0.72
N ILE A 113 -15.46 5.35 -1.28
CA ILE A 113 -15.30 3.93 -1.00
C ILE A 113 -13.85 3.56 -0.76
N VAL A 114 -13.61 2.69 0.20
CA VAL A 114 -12.28 2.10 0.42
C VAL A 114 -12.33 0.62 0.05
N PHE A 115 -11.43 0.22 -0.82
CA PHE A 115 -11.15 -1.18 -1.14
C PHE A 115 -9.88 -1.59 -0.42
N ARG A 116 -9.91 -2.62 0.45
CA ARG A 116 -8.76 -3.05 1.23
C ARG A 116 -8.60 -4.57 1.27
N GLY A 117 -7.42 -5.03 1.61
CA GLY A 117 -7.11 -6.46 1.76
C GLY A 117 -5.62 -6.77 1.61
N GLY A 118 -5.26 -8.03 1.80
CA GLY A 118 -3.89 -8.52 1.68
C GLY A 118 -3.38 -8.47 0.23
N ASN A 119 -2.15 -7.97 0.04
CA ASN A 119 -1.47 -7.77 -1.24
C ASN A 119 -0.02 -8.27 -1.17
N GLY A 120 0.55 -8.63 -2.30
CA GLY A 120 1.92 -9.12 -2.40
C GLY A 120 2.09 -10.56 -1.93
N THR A 121 3.33 -10.95 -1.64
CA THR A 121 3.62 -12.31 -1.17
C THR A 121 2.95 -12.61 0.15
N ALA A 122 2.19 -13.70 0.14
CA ALA A 122 1.62 -14.36 1.32
C ALA A 122 2.52 -15.51 1.81
N GLY A 123 1.99 -16.36 2.68
CA GLY A 123 2.67 -17.62 3.05
C GLY A 123 2.50 -18.65 1.95
N GLN A 124 3.49 -19.31 1.45
CA GLN A 124 3.57 -20.47 0.54
C GLN A 124 2.27 -20.87 -0.23
N LEU A 125 1.54 -19.87 -0.77
CA LEU A 125 0.27 -20.06 -1.47
C LEU A 125 0.43 -20.05 -3.00
N ALA A 126 1.66 -19.92 -3.50
CA ALA A 126 2.05 -19.89 -4.91
C ALA A 126 1.49 -18.70 -5.71
N ALA A 127 1.51 -18.82 -7.04
CA ALA A 127 1.40 -17.72 -7.98
C ALA A 127 0.10 -16.91 -7.89
N THR A 128 -1.03 -17.58 -7.72
CA THR A 128 -2.35 -16.93 -7.73
C THR A 128 -2.72 -16.20 -6.43
N HIS A 129 -1.87 -16.30 -5.41
CA HIS A 129 -2.10 -15.67 -4.09
C HIS A 129 -0.93 -14.79 -3.65
N SER A 130 -0.04 -14.41 -4.56
CA SER A 130 1.21 -13.71 -4.20
C SER A 130 1.54 -12.56 -5.14
N GLN A 131 0.52 -11.95 -5.75
CA GLN A 131 0.70 -10.88 -6.71
C GLN A 131 0.67 -9.50 -6.06
N SER A 132 1.46 -8.58 -6.60
CA SER A 132 1.52 -7.18 -6.17
C SER A 132 0.76 -6.29 -7.16
N PHE A 133 -0.21 -5.53 -6.66
CA PHE A 133 -1.17 -4.78 -7.49
C PHE A 133 -0.97 -3.26 -7.49
N GLU A 134 0.10 -2.75 -6.91
CA GLU A 134 0.37 -1.31 -6.81
C GLU A 134 0.34 -0.64 -8.18
N ALA A 135 1.14 -1.14 -9.13
CA ALA A 135 1.21 -0.58 -10.47
C ALA A 135 -0.10 -0.73 -11.26
N PHE A 136 -0.80 -1.86 -11.07
CA PHE A 136 -2.06 -2.15 -11.77
C PHE A 136 -3.13 -1.10 -11.45
N TYR A 137 -3.36 -0.81 -10.18
CA TYR A 137 -4.37 0.17 -9.77
C TYR A 137 -3.86 1.62 -9.84
N ALA A 138 -2.56 1.86 -9.63
CA ALA A 138 -1.98 3.19 -9.79
C ALA A 138 -2.04 3.69 -11.24
N HIS A 139 -2.11 2.81 -12.23
CA HIS A 139 -2.29 3.18 -13.63
C HIS A 139 -3.67 3.81 -13.92
N VAL A 140 -4.68 3.57 -13.06
CA VAL A 140 -6.08 3.94 -13.32
C VAL A 140 -6.39 5.36 -12.84
N PRO A 141 -6.68 6.33 -13.73
CA PRO A 141 -7.14 7.66 -13.32
C PRO A 141 -8.48 7.57 -12.57
N GLY A 142 -8.56 8.34 -11.46
CA GLY A 142 -9.74 8.38 -10.60
C GLY A 142 -9.59 7.54 -9.33
N LEU A 143 -8.57 6.67 -9.23
CA LEU A 143 -8.24 5.95 -7.99
C LEU A 143 -7.13 6.68 -7.21
N LYS A 144 -7.18 6.57 -5.87
CA LYS A 144 -6.04 6.77 -4.98
C LYS A 144 -5.52 5.40 -4.56
N VAL A 145 -4.20 5.24 -4.44
CA VAL A 145 -3.57 3.94 -4.11
C VAL A 145 -2.58 4.13 -2.97
N LEU A 146 -2.83 3.47 -1.85
CA LEU A 146 -2.07 3.58 -0.61
C LEU A 146 -1.50 2.23 -0.20
N THR A 147 -0.31 2.27 0.39
CA THR A 147 0.38 1.06 0.85
C THR A 147 1.19 1.36 2.13
N PRO A 148 0.58 1.23 3.31
CA PRO A 148 1.25 1.49 4.58
C PRO A 148 2.34 0.45 4.87
N SER A 149 3.39 0.87 5.58
CA SER A 149 4.54 0.05 5.95
C SER A 149 4.62 -0.30 7.44
N ASN A 150 3.79 0.31 8.28
CA ASN A 150 3.82 0.14 9.73
C ASN A 150 2.44 0.39 10.36
N PRO A 151 2.20 0.01 11.64
CA PRO A 151 0.90 0.18 12.29
C PRO A 151 0.41 1.63 12.40
N ALA A 152 1.30 2.59 12.66
CA ALA A 152 0.90 4.00 12.76
C ALA A 152 0.40 4.54 11.41
N ASP A 153 1.12 4.23 10.34
CA ASP A 153 0.71 4.62 8.98
C ASP A 153 -0.55 3.89 8.55
N ALA A 154 -0.70 2.61 8.89
CA ALA A 154 -1.91 1.84 8.61
C ALA A 154 -3.16 2.52 9.20
N LYS A 155 -3.09 2.91 10.48
CA LYS A 155 -4.20 3.59 11.15
C LYS A 155 -4.45 4.98 10.56
N GLY A 156 -3.42 5.81 10.45
CA GLY A 156 -3.58 7.20 10.02
C GLY A 156 -4.01 7.35 8.56
N LEU A 157 -3.46 6.53 7.66
CA LEU A 157 -3.82 6.52 6.24
C LEU A 157 -5.21 5.92 6.00
N LEU A 158 -5.59 4.85 6.71
CA LEU A 158 -6.92 4.25 6.55
C LEU A 158 -8.02 5.21 7.00
N LYS A 159 -7.82 5.93 8.10
CA LYS A 159 -8.74 7.00 8.52
C LYS A 159 -8.86 8.10 7.47
N ALA A 160 -7.73 8.54 6.90
CA ALA A 160 -7.74 9.51 5.80
C ALA A 160 -8.48 8.98 4.57
N ALA A 161 -8.28 7.70 4.21
CA ALA A 161 -8.94 7.03 3.10
C ALA A 161 -10.47 6.94 3.29
N ILE A 162 -10.93 6.57 4.50
CA ILE A 162 -12.37 6.50 4.82
C ILE A 162 -13.04 7.88 4.74
N ARG A 163 -12.31 8.95 5.06
CA ARG A 163 -12.81 10.34 4.99
C ARG A 163 -12.75 10.94 3.59
N ASP A 164 -12.00 10.33 2.68
CA ASP A 164 -11.87 10.82 1.30
C ASP A 164 -13.17 10.65 0.52
N ASN A 165 -13.40 11.51 -0.47
CA ASN A 165 -14.58 11.43 -1.33
C ASN A 165 -14.32 10.72 -2.66
N ASP A 166 -13.05 10.40 -2.95
CA ASP A 166 -12.65 9.60 -4.10
C ASP A 166 -12.45 8.13 -3.69
N PRO A 167 -12.56 7.19 -4.62
CA PRO A 167 -12.32 5.78 -4.34
C PRO A 167 -10.84 5.51 -4.04
N VAL A 168 -10.60 4.80 -2.96
CA VAL A 168 -9.27 4.48 -2.45
C VAL A 168 -9.01 2.98 -2.50
N VAL A 169 -7.92 2.59 -3.12
CA VAL A 169 -7.32 1.26 -3.08
C VAL A 169 -6.27 1.25 -1.97
N PHE A 170 -6.46 0.42 -0.95
CA PHE A 170 -5.63 0.34 0.25
C PHE A 170 -4.98 -1.05 0.32
N LEU A 171 -3.72 -1.13 -0.11
CA LEU A 171 -2.98 -2.37 -0.27
C LEU A 171 -2.23 -2.70 1.02
N GLU A 172 -2.63 -3.77 1.68
CA GLU A 172 -2.03 -4.26 2.92
C GLU A 172 -1.13 -5.45 2.63
N SER A 173 -0.15 -5.71 3.49
CA SER A 173 0.61 -6.96 3.37
C SER A 173 0.13 -7.98 4.38
N GLU A 174 -0.26 -9.15 3.90
CA GLU A 174 -0.66 -10.28 4.75
C GLU A 174 0.41 -10.63 5.79
N LYS A 175 1.67 -10.61 5.37
CA LYS A 175 2.81 -10.91 6.27
C LYS A 175 3.01 -9.87 7.38
N MET A 176 2.43 -8.68 7.24
CA MET A 176 2.55 -7.63 8.25
C MET A 176 1.45 -7.63 9.32
N TYR A 177 0.37 -8.36 9.14
CA TYR A 177 -0.78 -8.30 10.08
C TYR A 177 -0.40 -8.56 11.55
N GLY A 178 0.64 -9.33 11.80
CA GLY A 178 1.17 -9.60 13.13
C GLY A 178 2.28 -8.64 13.60
N ASP A 179 2.80 -7.78 12.72
CA ASP A 179 3.89 -6.86 13.05
C ASP A 179 3.43 -5.83 14.07
N LYS A 180 4.26 -5.61 15.09
CA LYS A 180 4.00 -4.64 16.14
C LYS A 180 4.74 -3.34 15.87
N GLY A 181 4.13 -2.22 16.25
CA GLY A 181 4.75 -0.90 16.18
C GLY A 181 4.05 0.10 17.08
N GLU A 182 4.73 1.21 17.32
CA GLU A 182 4.20 2.32 18.12
C GLU A 182 3.17 3.10 17.32
N VAL A 183 2.01 3.34 17.93
CA VAL A 183 0.90 4.08 17.33
C VAL A 183 0.57 5.26 18.22
N PRO A 184 0.42 6.48 17.69
CA PRO A 184 -0.01 7.64 18.46
C PRO A 184 -1.37 7.41 19.11
N GLU A 185 -1.52 7.88 20.34
CA GLU A 185 -2.81 7.93 21.02
C GLU A 185 -3.60 9.17 20.58
N GLY A 186 -4.92 9.06 20.68
CA GLY A 186 -5.82 10.15 20.28
C GLY A 186 -6.09 10.22 18.78
N GLU A 187 -6.69 11.32 18.38
CA GLU A 187 -7.11 11.55 16.99
C GLU A 187 -5.93 12.00 16.14
N TYR A 188 -5.66 11.27 15.07
CA TYR A 188 -4.74 11.69 14.02
C TYR A 188 -5.11 11.07 12.68
N ILE A 189 -4.69 11.71 11.61
CA ILE A 189 -4.71 11.22 10.23
C ILE A 189 -3.35 11.49 9.59
N ILE A 190 -3.02 10.70 8.59
CA ILE A 190 -1.86 10.96 7.74
C ILE A 190 -2.37 11.41 6.38
N PRO A 191 -1.93 12.59 5.89
CA PRO A 191 -2.38 13.09 4.60
C PRO A 191 -2.00 12.15 3.46
N ILE A 192 -2.96 11.92 2.55
CA ILE A 192 -2.72 11.15 1.32
C ILE A 192 -1.80 11.96 0.40
N GLY A 193 -0.80 11.30 -0.19
CA GLY A 193 0.14 11.94 -1.12
C GLY A 193 1.37 12.56 -0.43
N VAL A 194 1.63 12.24 0.84
CA VAL A 194 2.79 12.73 1.60
C VAL A 194 3.67 11.55 2.01
N ALA A 195 4.85 11.48 1.44
CA ALA A 195 5.87 10.48 1.78
C ALA A 195 6.53 10.79 3.14
N ASN A 196 7.19 9.79 3.70
CA ASN A 196 7.94 9.91 4.95
C ASN A 196 9.43 9.61 4.76
N VAL A 197 10.28 10.52 5.19
CA VAL A 197 11.72 10.25 5.29
C VAL A 197 11.98 9.52 6.59
N VAL A 198 11.98 8.19 6.56
CA VAL A 198 12.12 7.33 7.75
C VAL A 198 13.56 7.25 8.26
N ARG A 199 14.53 7.47 7.38
CA ARG A 199 15.95 7.56 7.70
C ARG A 199 16.57 8.71 6.92
N LYS A 200 17.26 9.62 7.59
CA LYS A 200 18.04 10.68 6.92
C LYS A 200 19.40 10.15 6.49
N GLY A 201 19.86 10.57 5.31
CA GLY A 201 21.14 10.20 4.74
C GLY A 201 21.67 11.24 3.76
N THR A 202 22.91 11.04 3.27
CA THR A 202 23.60 12.01 2.42
C THR A 202 24.18 11.43 1.15
N ASP A 203 24.31 10.11 1.04
CA ASP A 203 25.12 9.49 -0.05
C ASP A 203 24.28 8.82 -1.14
N VAL A 204 23.12 8.29 -0.78
CA VAL A 204 22.17 7.63 -1.69
C VAL A 204 20.77 7.66 -1.11
N THR A 205 19.76 7.82 -1.96
CA THR A 205 18.35 7.70 -1.59
C THR A 205 17.82 6.33 -1.99
N ILE A 206 17.21 5.62 -1.05
CA ILE A 206 16.38 4.45 -1.32
C ILE A 206 14.92 4.89 -1.22
N VAL A 207 14.17 4.73 -2.31
CA VAL A 207 12.72 4.97 -2.35
C VAL A 207 12.02 3.62 -2.30
N THR A 208 11.07 3.46 -1.38
CA THR A 208 10.37 2.19 -1.17
C THR A 208 8.98 2.39 -0.60
N PHE A 209 8.21 1.32 -0.42
CA PHE A 209 6.86 1.33 0.16
C PHE A 209 6.46 -0.06 0.64
N GLY A 210 5.45 -0.11 1.54
CA GLY A 210 4.91 -1.37 2.06
C GLY A 210 5.93 -2.18 2.85
N LYS A 211 5.72 -3.50 2.93
CA LYS A 211 6.53 -4.38 3.80
C LYS A 211 8.01 -4.43 3.45
N ILE A 212 8.37 -4.17 2.18
CA ILE A 212 9.75 -4.31 1.72
C ILE A 212 10.69 -3.23 2.29
N ILE A 213 10.15 -2.22 2.97
CA ILE A 213 10.93 -1.20 3.69
C ILE A 213 11.90 -1.83 4.69
N LYS A 214 11.55 -2.97 5.29
CA LYS A 214 12.42 -3.70 6.22
C LYS A 214 13.75 -4.11 5.58
N VAL A 215 13.72 -4.47 4.29
CA VAL A 215 14.93 -4.76 3.52
C VAL A 215 15.79 -3.51 3.35
N ALA A 216 15.16 -2.35 3.14
CA ALA A 216 15.88 -1.07 3.03
C ALA A 216 16.53 -0.68 4.36
N GLU A 217 15.83 -0.85 5.48
CA GLU A 217 16.33 -0.54 6.83
C GLU A 217 17.52 -1.44 7.17
N GLU A 218 17.41 -2.75 6.96
CA GLU A 218 18.50 -3.70 7.21
C GLU A 218 19.72 -3.42 6.32
N ALA A 219 19.52 -3.18 5.04
CA ALA A 219 20.59 -2.82 4.12
C ALA A 219 21.30 -1.53 4.54
N ALA A 220 20.55 -0.51 5.01
CA ALA A 220 21.11 0.75 5.46
C ALA A 220 22.00 0.59 6.71
N GLU A 221 21.64 -0.31 7.64
CA GLU A 221 22.50 -0.62 8.81
C GLU A 221 23.82 -1.29 8.41
N ILE A 222 23.79 -2.14 7.39
CA ILE A 222 25.00 -2.79 6.87
C ILE A 222 25.86 -1.77 6.11
N LEU A 223 25.26 -0.96 5.25
CA LEU A 223 25.94 0.06 4.45
C LEU A 223 26.58 1.15 5.32
N ALA A 224 25.97 1.48 6.47
CA ALA A 224 26.55 2.43 7.41
C ALA A 224 27.91 1.97 7.96
N LYS A 225 28.16 0.66 8.09
CA LYS A 225 29.47 0.11 8.47
C LYS A 225 30.54 0.32 7.41
N ASP A 226 30.12 0.46 6.14
CA ASP A 226 30.95 0.78 4.99
C ASP A 226 31.06 2.32 4.77
N ASN A 227 30.61 3.14 5.73
CA ASN A 227 30.52 4.61 5.67
C ASN A 227 29.66 5.11 4.52
N ILE A 228 28.56 4.43 4.23
CA ILE A 228 27.56 4.84 3.26
C ILE A 228 26.27 5.24 3.99
N ASN A 229 25.95 6.54 3.97
CA ASN A 229 24.79 7.10 4.66
C ASN A 229 23.56 7.12 3.75
N VAL A 230 22.70 6.13 3.94
CA VAL A 230 21.48 5.95 3.15
C VAL A 230 20.35 6.81 3.69
N GLU A 231 19.68 7.57 2.81
CA GLU A 231 18.36 8.14 3.07
C GLU A 231 17.29 7.16 2.61
N ILE A 232 16.26 6.92 3.44
CA ILE A 232 15.14 6.04 3.09
C ILE A 232 13.86 6.86 3.07
N ILE A 233 13.15 6.81 1.94
CA ILE A 233 11.83 7.40 1.74
C ILE A 233 10.81 6.28 1.65
N ASP A 234 9.84 6.29 2.57
CA ASP A 234 8.61 5.51 2.48
C ASP A 234 7.54 6.33 1.76
N LEU A 235 7.11 5.86 0.60
CA LEU A 235 6.14 6.56 -0.21
C LEU A 235 4.75 6.64 0.43
N ARG A 236 4.33 5.64 1.22
CA ARG A 236 2.99 5.55 1.82
C ARG A 236 1.85 5.56 0.80
N THR A 237 1.96 6.41 -0.21
CA THR A 237 0.98 6.61 -1.27
C THR A 237 1.63 6.42 -2.65
N ILE A 238 1.03 5.54 -3.45
CA ILE A 238 1.48 5.26 -4.80
C ILE A 238 0.77 6.18 -5.81
N ARG A 239 -0.47 6.55 -5.50
CA ARG A 239 -1.23 7.54 -6.26
C ARG A 239 -2.08 8.40 -5.32
N PRO A 240 -1.83 9.71 -5.26
CA PRO A 240 -0.73 10.45 -5.92
C PRO A 240 0.64 10.14 -5.32
N LEU A 241 1.70 10.16 -6.15
CA LEU A 241 3.09 10.05 -5.69
C LEU A 241 3.60 11.40 -5.19
N ASP A 242 4.36 11.39 -4.09
CA ASP A 242 5.08 12.56 -3.59
C ASP A 242 6.43 12.73 -4.31
N TYR A 243 6.37 13.15 -5.56
CA TYR A 243 7.56 13.44 -6.35
C TYR A 243 8.43 14.53 -5.74
N GLY A 244 7.82 15.49 -5.03
CA GLY A 244 8.55 16.59 -4.40
C GLY A 244 9.56 16.09 -3.38
N THR A 245 9.14 15.25 -2.46
CA THR A 245 10.02 14.64 -1.45
C THR A 245 11.13 13.82 -2.09
N ILE A 246 10.84 13.06 -3.15
CA ILE A 246 11.86 12.27 -3.86
C ILE A 246 12.90 13.20 -4.51
N VAL A 247 12.48 14.22 -5.26
CA VAL A 247 13.39 15.14 -5.96
C VAL A 247 14.27 15.91 -4.97
N GLU A 248 13.72 16.40 -3.86
CA GLU A 248 14.51 17.11 -2.84
C GLU A 248 15.57 16.21 -2.19
N SER A 249 15.24 14.93 -1.99
CA SER A 249 16.22 13.95 -1.52
C SER A 249 17.33 13.72 -2.55
N ILE A 250 17.00 13.58 -3.83
CA ILE A 250 17.99 13.38 -4.90
C ILE A 250 18.91 14.59 -5.06
N LYS A 251 18.41 15.82 -4.92
CA LYS A 251 19.26 17.03 -4.93
C LYS A 251 20.35 17.00 -3.86
N LYS A 252 20.15 16.28 -2.79
CA LYS A 252 21.09 16.13 -1.69
C LYS A 252 22.02 14.94 -1.89
N THR A 253 21.49 13.79 -2.28
CA THR A 253 22.21 12.50 -2.30
C THR A 253 22.81 12.14 -3.65
N ASN A 254 22.32 12.73 -4.73
CA ASN A 254 22.73 12.56 -6.12
C ASN A 254 22.61 11.11 -6.68
N ARG A 255 22.06 10.18 -5.90
CA ARG A 255 21.94 8.76 -6.27
C ARG A 255 20.61 8.19 -5.80
N CYS A 256 20.04 7.33 -6.63
CA CYS A 256 18.74 6.72 -6.34
C CYS A 256 18.73 5.22 -6.59
N VAL A 257 18.16 4.49 -5.65
CA VAL A 257 17.74 3.11 -5.81
C VAL A 257 16.26 3.03 -5.46
N VAL A 258 15.43 2.45 -6.33
CA VAL A 258 14.02 2.19 -6.02
C VAL A 258 13.85 0.71 -5.71
N LEU A 259 13.31 0.41 -4.55
CA LEU A 259 13.07 -0.93 -4.04
C LEU A 259 11.57 -1.20 -3.96
N GLU A 260 11.09 -2.25 -4.63
CA GLU A 260 9.68 -2.65 -4.58
C GLU A 260 9.49 -4.15 -4.71
N GLU A 261 8.44 -4.65 -4.08
CA GLU A 261 7.98 -6.02 -4.29
C GLU A 261 6.95 -6.04 -5.41
N SER A 262 7.41 -6.06 -6.64
CA SER A 262 6.58 -6.11 -7.84
C SER A 262 7.42 -6.63 -9.01
N TRP A 263 6.75 -7.05 -10.09
CA TRP A 263 7.45 -7.37 -11.33
C TRP A 263 8.11 -6.13 -11.94
N PRO A 264 9.23 -6.29 -12.63
CA PRO A 264 10.03 -5.16 -13.11
C PRO A 264 9.36 -4.37 -14.25
N LEU A 265 8.55 -5.01 -15.09
CA LEU A 265 7.93 -4.37 -16.23
C LEU A 265 6.75 -3.48 -15.79
N ALA A 266 6.73 -2.23 -16.25
CA ALA A 266 5.68 -1.25 -15.96
C ALA A 266 5.40 -1.05 -14.46
N SER A 267 6.42 -1.18 -13.63
CA SER A 267 6.36 -1.04 -12.17
C SER A 267 6.45 0.42 -11.72
N ILE A 268 6.19 0.68 -10.44
CA ILE A 268 6.31 2.02 -9.84
C ILE A 268 7.74 2.55 -9.93
N SER A 269 8.75 1.68 -9.80
CA SER A 269 10.15 2.08 -9.96
C SER A 269 10.46 2.58 -11.38
N SER A 270 9.77 2.09 -12.39
CA SER A 270 9.90 2.58 -13.76
C SER A 270 9.38 4.01 -13.91
N GLU A 271 8.24 4.32 -13.28
CA GLU A 271 7.66 5.66 -13.25
C GLU A 271 8.57 6.65 -12.51
N ILE A 272 9.06 6.26 -11.33
CA ILE A 272 9.99 7.09 -10.56
C ILE A 272 11.28 7.35 -11.34
N ALA A 273 11.85 6.32 -11.95
CA ALA A 273 13.07 6.48 -12.77
C ALA A 273 12.86 7.44 -13.94
N TYR A 274 11.72 7.37 -14.65
CA TYR A 274 11.37 8.30 -15.70
C TYR A 274 11.19 9.72 -15.16
N HIS A 275 10.49 9.89 -14.04
CA HIS A 275 10.29 11.20 -13.44
C HIS A 275 11.63 11.87 -13.05
N LEU A 276 12.54 11.13 -12.43
CA LEU A 276 13.87 11.63 -12.08
C LEU A 276 14.71 11.95 -13.31
N GLN A 277 14.66 11.12 -14.36
CA GLN A 277 15.30 11.39 -15.64
C GLN A 277 14.80 12.71 -16.24
N ARG A 278 13.52 13.03 -16.10
CA ARG A 278 12.91 14.24 -16.69
C ARG A 278 13.14 15.49 -15.86
N TYR A 279 13.07 15.42 -14.54
CA TYR A 279 12.96 16.58 -13.65
C TYR A 279 14.12 16.74 -12.67
N ALA A 280 15.00 15.75 -12.56
CA ALA A 280 16.14 15.75 -11.66
C ALA A 280 17.43 15.22 -12.30
N PHE A 281 17.50 15.14 -13.63
CA PHE A 281 18.65 14.59 -14.37
C PHE A 281 19.98 15.25 -13.99
N ASP A 282 20.00 16.59 -13.89
CA ASP A 282 21.20 17.36 -13.58
C ASP A 282 21.76 17.10 -12.16
N TYR A 283 20.99 16.40 -11.31
CA TYR A 283 21.41 16.04 -9.96
C TYR A 283 21.85 14.57 -9.85
N LEU A 284 21.73 13.77 -10.90
CA LEU A 284 22.05 12.34 -10.86
C LEU A 284 23.51 12.09 -11.24
N ASP A 285 24.29 11.52 -10.30
CA ASP A 285 25.66 11.06 -10.55
C ASP A 285 25.73 9.65 -11.16
N ALA A 286 24.64 8.91 -11.14
CA ALA A 286 24.54 7.55 -11.67
C ALA A 286 23.12 7.26 -12.19
N PRO A 287 22.94 6.29 -13.09
CA PRO A 287 21.62 5.82 -13.47
C PRO A 287 20.82 5.34 -12.26
N VAL A 288 19.53 5.65 -12.22
CA VAL A 288 18.61 5.13 -11.18
C VAL A 288 18.61 3.60 -11.24
N GLN A 289 18.93 2.97 -10.11
CA GLN A 289 18.87 1.51 -9.99
C GLN A 289 17.50 1.08 -9.50
N ARG A 290 17.05 -0.10 -9.93
CA ARG A 290 15.80 -0.70 -9.48
C ARG A 290 16.05 -2.09 -8.92
N VAL A 291 15.51 -2.36 -7.75
CA VAL A 291 15.55 -3.69 -7.12
C VAL A 291 14.10 -4.15 -6.96
N THR A 292 13.73 -5.09 -7.80
CA THR A 292 12.37 -5.65 -7.90
C THR A 292 12.39 -7.14 -7.65
N GLN A 293 11.22 -7.78 -7.51
CA GLN A 293 11.18 -9.24 -7.64
C GLN A 293 11.62 -9.69 -9.05
N THR A 294 11.93 -10.97 -9.20
CA THR A 294 12.20 -11.54 -10.51
C THR A 294 10.94 -11.54 -11.39
N ASP A 295 11.13 -11.48 -12.71
CA ASP A 295 10.01 -11.47 -13.68
C ASP A 295 9.44 -12.88 -13.89
N THR A 296 8.96 -13.47 -12.80
CA THR A 296 8.38 -14.82 -12.76
C THR A 296 7.19 -14.89 -11.83
N PRO A 297 6.19 -15.73 -12.08
CA PRO A 297 5.17 -16.07 -11.10
C PRO A 297 5.82 -16.71 -9.86
N PHE A 298 5.28 -16.45 -8.66
CA PHE A 298 5.82 -17.05 -7.44
C PHE A 298 5.66 -18.57 -7.41
N ALA A 299 6.72 -19.25 -7.02
CA ALA A 299 6.71 -20.68 -6.74
C ALA A 299 6.05 -20.99 -5.40
N PHE A 300 5.80 -22.27 -5.15
CA PHE A 300 5.33 -22.78 -3.85
C PHE A 300 6.48 -22.95 -2.85
N SER A 301 7.66 -23.28 -3.36
CA SER A 301 8.86 -23.54 -2.54
C SER A 301 9.36 -22.27 -1.85
N PRO A 302 9.59 -22.28 -0.50
CA PRO A 302 10.14 -21.12 0.21
C PRO A 302 11.46 -20.63 -0.37
N THR A 303 12.38 -21.54 -0.70
CA THR A 303 13.68 -21.18 -1.29
C THR A 303 13.53 -20.41 -2.60
N LEU A 304 12.60 -20.82 -3.46
CA LEU A 304 12.34 -20.12 -4.72
C LEU A 304 11.60 -18.80 -4.51
N ILE A 305 10.79 -18.69 -3.46
CA ILE A 305 10.17 -17.42 -3.07
C ILE A 305 11.25 -16.43 -2.62
N ASP A 306 12.16 -16.86 -1.76
CA ASP A 306 13.25 -16.02 -1.24
C ASP A 306 14.21 -15.57 -2.35
N GLU A 307 14.49 -16.42 -3.33
CA GLU A 307 15.28 -16.07 -4.52
C GLU A 307 14.55 -15.07 -5.44
N ALA A 308 13.24 -15.17 -5.53
CA ALA A 308 12.43 -14.29 -6.37
C ALA A 308 12.26 -12.89 -5.76
N LEU A 309 12.20 -12.78 -4.44
CA LEU A 309 11.99 -11.52 -3.74
C LEU A 309 13.23 -10.60 -3.79
N PRO A 310 13.01 -9.27 -3.75
CA PRO A 310 14.09 -8.35 -3.42
C PRO A 310 14.65 -8.68 -2.04
N ASN A 311 15.96 -8.67 -1.92
CA ASN A 311 16.65 -8.96 -0.66
C ASN A 311 17.77 -7.97 -0.38
N VAL A 312 18.33 -8.05 0.83
CA VAL A 312 19.36 -7.14 1.33
C VAL A 312 20.61 -7.14 0.44
N ASP A 313 21.09 -8.30 0.01
CA ASP A 313 22.30 -8.41 -0.81
C ASP A 313 22.12 -7.77 -2.19
N ARG A 314 20.97 -8.00 -2.84
CA ARG A 314 20.61 -7.36 -4.12
C ARG A 314 20.53 -5.84 -3.97
N LEU A 315 19.97 -5.34 -2.85
CA LEU A 315 19.85 -3.91 -2.59
C LEU A 315 21.23 -3.29 -2.32
N ILE A 316 22.08 -3.91 -1.49
CA ILE A 316 23.46 -3.44 -1.24
C ILE A 316 24.25 -3.37 -2.54
N LYS A 317 24.14 -4.39 -3.39
CA LYS A 317 24.80 -4.41 -4.71
C LYS A 317 24.32 -3.25 -5.59
N ALA A 318 23.01 -2.96 -5.61
CA ALA A 318 22.47 -1.85 -6.38
C ALA A 318 22.94 -0.50 -5.84
N VAL A 319 22.98 -0.31 -4.51
CA VAL A 319 23.53 0.90 -3.89
C VAL A 319 25.00 1.10 -4.27
N LYS A 320 25.84 0.06 -4.11
CA LYS A 320 27.27 0.13 -4.46
C LYS A 320 27.48 0.41 -5.95
N ALA A 321 26.62 -0.10 -6.82
CA ALA A 321 26.68 0.17 -8.26
C ALA A 321 26.45 1.67 -8.57
N THR A 322 25.59 2.39 -7.83
CA THR A 322 25.43 3.84 -8.00
C THR A 322 26.66 4.63 -7.56
N MET A 323 27.58 4.02 -6.84
CA MET A 323 28.82 4.61 -6.34
C MET A 323 30.05 4.14 -7.13
N TYR A 324 29.85 3.34 -8.19
CA TYR A 324 30.93 2.75 -8.97
C TYR A 324 31.89 1.87 -8.14
N ARG A 325 31.35 1.15 -7.14
CA ARG A 325 32.09 0.25 -6.23
C ARG A 325 31.63 -1.19 -6.35
#